data_f1cfa8e1fdfba7cff66b9cae9f3a99ba
#
_entry.id   f1cfa8e1fdfba7cff66b9cae9f3a99ba
#
_cell.length_a   1.000
_cell.length_b   1.000
_cell.length_c   1.000
_cell.angle_alpha   90.00
_cell.angle_beta   90.00
_cell.angle_gamma   90.00
#
_symmetry.space_group_name_H-M   'P 1'
#
loop_
_entity.id
_entity.type
_entity.pdbx_description
1 polymer ?
#
loop_
_entity_poly.entity_id
_entity_poly.type
_entity_poly.pdbx_seq_one_letter_code
_entity_poly.pdbx_strand_id
1 'polypeptide(L)'
;VYEDQRGKLESGDDLAPGVLKIVKVYLAIKRRIQPGDKMAGRHGNKGVISVIMPVEDMPFDEHGEPVDIVLNPLGVPSRMNVGQVLEVHLGWAARGIGDRINSMLEEQRKTAEVRKFLTEVYNQVGNSPVELKSLSDEEVLDLANNLRNGLPFATPAFDGAQEDEIKAMLELAGLPSSGQATLYDGRTGDAFDRPVTVGYMYICLLYTSDAADEHGC
;
A
#
# COMPACT_ATOMS: atom_id res chain seq x y z
N VAL A 1 -22.43 -28.72 1.18
CA VAL A 1 -22.43 -27.23 1.30
C VAL A 1 -23.25 -26.60 0.19
N TYR A 2 -23.03 -26.92 -1.10
CA TYR A 2 -23.81 -26.35 -2.20
C TYR A 2 -25.28 -26.80 -2.21
N GLU A 3 -25.55 -28.07 -1.93
CA GLU A 3 -26.91 -28.62 -1.85
C GLU A 3 -27.67 -28.04 -0.67
N ASP A 4 -27.02 -27.81 0.48
CA ASP A 4 -27.63 -27.16 1.64
C ASP A 4 -27.98 -25.70 1.37
N GLN A 5 -27.10 -24.98 0.68
CA GLN A 5 -27.35 -23.58 0.26
C GLN A 5 -28.50 -23.53 -0.75
N ARG A 6 -28.53 -24.43 -1.70
CA ARG A 6 -29.63 -24.55 -2.67
C ARG A 6 -30.97 -24.87 -1.98
N GLY A 7 -30.97 -25.83 -1.05
CA GLY A 7 -32.17 -26.17 -0.28
C GLY A 7 -32.71 -25.00 0.55
N LYS A 8 -31.81 -24.17 1.13
CA LYS A 8 -32.21 -22.95 1.85
C LYS A 8 -32.78 -21.88 0.92
N LEU A 9 -32.24 -21.75 -0.29
CA LEU A 9 -32.76 -20.82 -1.30
C LEU A 9 -34.12 -21.29 -1.87
N GLU A 10 -34.30 -22.57 -2.06
CA GLU A 10 -35.57 -23.18 -2.55
C GLU A 10 -36.67 -23.16 -1.48
N SER A 11 -36.34 -23.35 -0.21
CA SER A 11 -37.31 -23.29 0.91
C SER A 11 -37.76 -21.88 1.28
N GLY A 12 -37.02 -20.86 0.82
CA GLY A 12 -37.25 -19.46 1.18
C GLY A 12 -36.78 -19.11 2.60
N ASP A 13 -36.69 -17.81 2.88
CA ASP A 13 -36.39 -17.34 4.24
C ASP A 13 -37.57 -17.57 5.17
N ASP A 14 -37.32 -18.13 6.37
CA ASP A 14 -38.30 -18.22 7.45
C ASP A 14 -38.63 -16.81 7.97
N LEU A 15 -39.68 -16.22 7.42
CA LEU A 15 -40.15 -14.92 7.84
C LEU A 15 -40.96 -15.02 9.14
N ALA A 16 -40.83 -14.02 10.01
CA ALA A 16 -41.63 -13.94 11.22
C ALA A 16 -43.13 -13.87 10.90
N PRO A 17 -44.04 -14.41 11.74
CA PRO A 17 -45.48 -14.36 11.51
C PRO A 17 -45.98 -12.92 11.25
N GLY A 18 -46.69 -12.72 10.14
CA GLY A 18 -47.21 -11.42 9.73
C GLY A 18 -46.27 -10.60 8.82
N VAL A 19 -45.04 -11.08 8.54
CA VAL A 19 -44.12 -10.44 7.58
C VAL A 19 -44.31 -11.07 6.21
N LEU A 20 -44.66 -10.26 5.24
CA LEU A 20 -44.88 -10.72 3.86
C LEU A 20 -43.57 -10.68 3.04
N LYS A 21 -42.69 -9.70 3.32
CA LYS A 21 -41.46 -9.51 2.59
C LYS A 21 -40.45 -8.71 3.41
N ILE A 22 -39.18 -9.11 3.35
CA ILE A 22 -38.06 -8.34 3.92
C ILE A 22 -37.26 -7.70 2.78
N VAL A 23 -37.02 -6.39 2.89
CA VAL A 23 -36.16 -5.67 1.96
C VAL A 23 -34.93 -5.17 2.74
N LYS A 24 -33.73 -5.57 2.31
CA LYS A 24 -32.47 -5.04 2.83
C LYS A 24 -32.01 -3.90 1.93
N VAL A 25 -31.90 -2.70 2.48
CA VAL A 25 -31.42 -1.53 1.76
C VAL A 25 -30.00 -1.23 2.24
N TYR A 26 -29.04 -1.23 1.32
CA TYR A 26 -27.65 -0.85 1.57
C TYR A 26 -27.47 0.61 1.17
N LEU A 27 -26.98 1.42 2.09
CA LEU A 27 -26.68 2.82 1.86
C LEU A 27 -25.16 3.04 1.82
N ALA A 28 -24.66 3.65 0.75
CA ALA A 28 -23.28 4.10 0.66
C ALA A 28 -23.22 5.61 0.95
N ILE A 29 -22.45 5.99 1.97
CA ILE A 29 -22.27 7.40 2.36
C ILE A 29 -20.79 7.74 2.24
N LYS A 30 -20.45 8.72 1.40
CA LYS A 30 -19.10 9.25 1.28
C LYS A 30 -18.92 10.37 2.32
N ARG A 31 -18.10 10.11 3.33
CA ARG A 31 -17.73 11.11 4.34
C ARG A 31 -16.38 11.74 3.99
N ARG A 32 -16.22 13.03 4.30
CA ARG A 32 -14.92 13.70 4.23
C ARG A 32 -14.16 13.51 5.53
N ILE A 33 -12.85 13.34 5.42
CA ILE A 33 -11.93 13.31 6.54
C ILE A 33 -11.97 14.67 7.23
N GLN A 34 -11.99 14.66 8.57
CA GLN A 34 -12.04 15.88 9.40
C GLN A 34 -10.95 15.83 10.48
N PRO A 35 -10.45 16.96 10.96
CA PRO A 35 -9.62 17.01 12.17
C PRO A 35 -10.38 16.36 13.34
N GLY A 36 -9.69 15.50 14.08
CA GLY A 36 -10.29 14.69 15.14
C GLY A 36 -10.63 13.26 14.76
N ASP A 37 -10.70 12.96 13.46
CA ASP A 37 -10.88 11.57 12.99
C ASP A 37 -9.65 10.73 13.36
N LYS A 38 -9.89 9.45 13.68
CA LYS A 38 -8.87 8.52 14.10
C LYS A 38 -8.43 7.63 12.94
N MET A 39 -7.13 7.58 12.71
CA MET A 39 -6.51 6.73 11.70
C MET A 39 -5.53 5.75 12.35
N ALA A 40 -5.36 4.60 11.75
CA ALA A 40 -4.40 3.60 12.20
C ALA A 40 -3.78 2.85 11.02
N GLY A 41 -2.54 2.44 11.18
CA GLY A 41 -1.90 1.45 10.32
C GLY A 41 -2.00 0.05 10.92
N ARG A 42 -1.32 -0.91 10.29
CA ARG A 42 -1.31 -2.34 10.68
C ARG A 42 -0.33 -2.70 11.81
N HIS A 43 0.36 -1.72 12.40
CA HIS A 43 1.45 -1.93 13.36
C HIS A 43 1.14 -1.33 14.75
N GLY A 44 -0.14 -1.16 15.09
CA GLY A 44 -0.52 -0.51 16.33
C GLY A 44 -0.23 1.02 16.36
N ASN A 45 0.06 1.61 15.22
CA ASN A 45 0.33 3.03 15.03
C ASN A 45 -0.97 3.79 14.82
N LYS A 46 -1.69 4.05 15.87
CA LYS A 46 -2.93 4.83 15.86
C LYS A 46 -2.66 6.30 16.16
N GLY A 47 -3.38 7.18 15.48
CA GLY A 47 -3.27 8.63 15.68
C GLY A 47 -4.56 9.34 15.32
N VAL A 48 -4.66 10.60 15.74
CA VAL A 48 -5.77 11.49 15.44
C VAL A 48 -5.29 12.55 14.47
N ILE A 49 -6.12 12.86 13.47
CA ILE A 49 -5.83 13.94 12.53
C ILE A 49 -5.84 15.27 13.28
N SER A 50 -4.70 15.93 13.32
CA SER A 50 -4.55 17.22 14.02
C SER A 50 -4.98 18.38 13.15
N VAL A 51 -4.59 18.37 11.88
CA VAL A 51 -4.85 19.44 10.92
C VAL A 51 -4.92 18.85 9.50
N ILE A 52 -5.72 19.49 8.66
CA ILE A 52 -5.75 19.24 7.21
C ILE A 52 -5.20 20.50 6.55
N MET A 53 -4.12 20.32 5.78
CA MET A 53 -3.43 21.42 5.12
C MET A 53 -3.75 21.42 3.62
N PRO A 54 -3.69 22.58 2.94
CA PRO A 54 -3.70 22.64 1.49
C PRO A 54 -2.52 21.83 0.90
N VAL A 55 -2.73 21.25 -0.27
CA VAL A 55 -1.72 20.42 -0.94
C VAL A 55 -0.44 21.22 -1.21
N GLU A 56 -0.57 22.51 -1.51
CA GLU A 56 0.52 23.43 -1.79
C GLU A 56 1.46 23.67 -0.59
N ASP A 57 0.92 23.50 0.63
CA ASP A 57 1.67 23.68 1.88
C ASP A 57 2.32 22.38 2.37
N MET A 58 2.01 21.25 1.74
CA MET A 58 2.57 19.95 2.13
C MET A 58 4.02 19.80 1.63
N PRO A 59 4.86 19.07 2.37
CA PRO A 59 6.19 18.72 1.87
C PRO A 59 6.12 17.97 0.55
N PHE A 60 7.06 18.21 -0.34
CA PHE A 60 7.13 17.59 -1.67
C PHE A 60 8.53 17.06 -1.97
N ASP A 61 8.61 16.14 -2.90
CA ASP A 61 9.86 15.52 -3.34
C ASP A 61 10.55 16.33 -4.47
N GLU A 62 11.67 15.81 -4.98
CA GLU A 62 12.43 16.42 -6.07
C GLU A 62 11.64 16.48 -7.40
N HIS A 63 10.60 15.68 -7.54
CA HIS A 63 9.72 15.63 -8.71
C HIS A 63 8.54 16.59 -8.58
N GLY A 64 8.38 17.22 -7.41
CA GLY A 64 7.26 18.10 -7.11
C GLY A 64 6.01 17.36 -6.64
N GLU A 65 6.11 16.07 -6.32
CA GLU A 65 4.99 15.28 -5.78
C GLU A 65 4.85 15.53 -4.27
N PRO A 66 3.69 16.05 -3.80
CA PRO A 66 3.46 16.29 -2.37
C PRO A 66 3.17 14.99 -1.64
N VAL A 67 3.55 14.92 -0.36
CA VAL A 67 3.17 13.82 0.52
C VAL A 67 1.70 13.98 0.96
N ASP A 68 0.97 12.87 1.10
CA ASP A 68 -0.42 12.87 1.53
C ASP A 68 -0.58 13.04 3.05
N ILE A 69 0.36 12.46 3.83
CA ILE A 69 0.29 12.42 5.29
C ILE A 69 1.69 12.64 5.87
N VAL A 70 1.75 13.46 6.91
CA VAL A 70 2.95 13.64 7.76
C VAL A 70 2.67 13.02 9.12
N LEU A 71 3.51 12.08 9.53
CA LEU A 71 3.40 11.38 10.81
C LEU A 71 4.47 11.88 11.78
N ASN A 72 4.11 11.95 13.08
CA ASN A 72 5.06 12.31 14.12
C ASN A 72 6.04 11.15 14.36
N PRO A 73 7.36 11.33 14.12
CA PRO A 73 8.36 10.28 14.28
C PRO A 73 8.53 9.82 15.74
N LEU A 74 8.16 10.60 16.72
CA LEU A 74 8.26 10.26 18.15
C LEU A 74 7.35 9.08 18.53
N GLY A 75 6.32 8.78 17.72
CA GLY A 75 5.45 7.63 17.92
C GLY A 75 6.12 6.28 17.66
N VAL A 76 7.26 6.24 16.96
CA VAL A 76 7.96 4.99 16.62
C VAL A 76 8.87 4.49 17.74
N PRO A 77 9.82 5.28 18.28
CA PRO A 77 10.75 4.79 19.31
C PRO A 77 10.04 4.41 20.60
N SER A 78 9.04 5.20 21.02
CA SER A 78 8.32 4.97 22.28
C SER A 78 7.46 3.69 22.25
N ARG A 79 6.98 3.29 21.09
CA ARG A 79 6.08 2.13 20.91
C ARG A 79 6.78 0.90 20.35
N MET A 80 8.04 1.00 19.98
CA MET A 80 8.87 -0.10 19.45
C MET A 80 8.25 -0.82 18.23
N ASN A 81 7.39 -0.15 17.48
CA ASN A 81 6.71 -0.69 16.30
C ASN A 81 7.49 -0.38 15.01
N VAL A 82 8.72 -0.89 14.92
CA VAL A 82 9.62 -0.66 13.78
C VAL A 82 9.07 -1.22 12.47
N GLY A 83 8.19 -2.22 12.53
CA GLY A 83 7.53 -2.81 11.36
C GLY A 83 6.86 -1.80 10.43
N GLN A 84 6.35 -0.68 10.97
CA GLN A 84 5.78 0.38 10.14
C GLN A 84 6.83 1.06 9.24
N VAL A 85 8.08 1.21 9.70
CA VAL A 85 9.17 1.79 8.89
C VAL A 85 9.55 0.83 7.77
N LEU A 86 9.63 -0.47 8.07
CA LEU A 86 9.89 -1.51 7.06
C LEU A 86 8.76 -1.55 6.01
N GLU A 87 7.50 -1.41 6.43
CA GLU A 87 6.36 -1.31 5.51
C GLU A 87 6.49 -0.10 4.58
N VAL A 88 6.84 1.07 5.12
CA VAL A 88 7.04 2.30 4.34
C VAL A 88 8.14 2.12 3.28
N HIS A 89 9.28 1.52 3.67
CA HIS A 89 10.38 1.26 2.74
C HIS A 89 9.97 0.26 1.64
N LEU A 90 9.32 -0.84 2.01
CA LEU A 90 8.86 -1.84 1.05
C LEU A 90 7.79 -1.27 0.11
N GLY A 91 6.88 -0.45 0.64
CA GLY A 91 5.89 0.24 -0.16
C GLY A 91 6.51 1.21 -1.16
N TRP A 92 7.57 1.92 -0.76
CA TRP A 92 8.30 2.78 -1.68
C TRP A 92 9.02 1.99 -2.78
N ALA A 93 9.67 0.87 -2.42
CA ALA A 93 10.26 -0.03 -3.39
C ALA A 93 9.22 -0.59 -4.37
N ALA A 94 8.05 -0.99 -3.86
CA ALA A 94 6.94 -1.50 -4.68
C ALA A 94 6.47 -0.49 -5.73
N ARG A 95 6.32 0.77 -5.31
CA ARG A 95 5.93 1.87 -6.22
C ARG A 95 7.03 2.16 -7.22
N GLY A 96 8.28 2.31 -6.78
CA GLY A 96 9.42 2.60 -7.64
C GLY A 96 9.67 1.52 -8.70
N ILE A 97 9.47 0.24 -8.37
CA ILE A 97 9.52 -0.85 -9.35
C ILE A 97 8.40 -0.68 -10.39
N GLY A 98 7.18 -0.32 -9.96
CA GLY A 98 6.07 -0.03 -10.88
C GLY A 98 6.39 1.10 -11.84
N ASP A 99 6.93 2.20 -11.35
CA ASP A 99 7.33 3.36 -12.15
C ASP A 99 8.44 3.00 -13.15
N ARG A 100 9.39 2.15 -12.75
CA ARG A 100 10.44 1.64 -13.63
C ARG A 100 9.87 0.72 -14.74
N ILE A 101 8.92 -0.13 -14.41
CA ILE A 101 8.20 -0.95 -15.40
C ILE A 101 7.43 -0.04 -16.37
N ASN A 102 6.75 0.98 -15.85
CA ASN A 102 6.02 1.94 -16.68
C ASN A 102 6.96 2.65 -17.67
N SER A 103 8.11 3.14 -17.20
CA SER A 103 9.11 3.77 -18.05
C SER A 103 9.62 2.84 -19.15
N MET A 104 9.86 1.55 -18.83
CA MET A 104 10.26 0.55 -19.83
C MET A 104 9.19 0.33 -20.90
N LEU A 105 7.91 0.37 -20.51
CA LEU A 105 6.79 0.21 -21.45
C LEU A 105 6.60 1.46 -22.32
N GLU A 106 6.73 2.65 -21.76
CA GLU A 106 6.66 3.93 -22.50
C GLU A 106 7.80 4.10 -23.50
N GLU A 107 9.02 3.69 -23.13
CA GLU A 107 10.19 3.66 -24.02
C GLU A 107 10.11 2.54 -25.08
N GLN A 108 9.08 1.74 -25.09
CA GLN A 108 8.88 0.59 -26.00
C GLN A 108 10.10 -0.34 -26.01
N ARG A 109 10.69 -0.60 -24.84
CA ARG A 109 11.82 -1.54 -24.74
C ARG A 109 11.42 -2.92 -25.19
N LYS A 110 12.42 -3.69 -25.64
CA LYS A 110 12.17 -5.07 -26.11
C LYS A 110 11.57 -5.92 -24.99
N THR A 111 10.56 -6.72 -25.32
CA THR A 111 9.89 -7.63 -24.39
C THR A 111 10.87 -8.51 -23.60
N ALA A 112 11.99 -8.89 -24.23
CA ALA A 112 13.05 -9.66 -23.59
C ALA A 112 13.71 -8.92 -22.39
N GLU A 113 13.85 -7.60 -22.46
CA GLU A 113 14.41 -6.78 -21.37
C GLU A 113 13.41 -6.66 -20.21
N VAL A 114 12.14 -6.43 -20.54
CA VAL A 114 11.04 -6.41 -19.55
C VAL A 114 10.93 -7.76 -18.85
N ARG A 115 10.97 -8.86 -19.60
CA ARG A 115 10.97 -10.23 -19.06
C ARG A 115 12.15 -10.47 -18.14
N LYS A 116 13.36 -10.03 -18.51
CA LYS A 116 14.56 -10.16 -17.67
C LYS A 116 14.39 -9.40 -16.36
N PHE A 117 13.94 -8.16 -16.43
CA PHE A 117 13.71 -7.34 -15.24
C PHE A 117 12.64 -7.95 -14.32
N LEU A 118 11.49 -8.38 -14.85
CA LEU A 118 10.47 -9.06 -14.06
C LEU A 118 10.99 -10.34 -13.42
N THR A 119 11.79 -11.14 -14.15
CA THR A 119 12.40 -12.36 -13.60
C THR A 119 13.33 -12.03 -12.44
N GLU A 120 14.11 -10.96 -12.54
CA GLU A 120 14.99 -10.48 -11.46
C GLU A 120 14.17 -10.05 -10.24
N VAL A 121 13.13 -9.25 -10.42
CA VAL A 121 12.23 -8.80 -9.35
C VAL A 121 11.57 -9.98 -8.63
N TYR A 122 11.01 -10.94 -9.36
CA TYR A 122 10.33 -12.08 -8.74
C TYR A 122 11.27 -13.09 -8.05
N ASN A 123 12.55 -13.14 -8.47
CA ASN A 123 13.54 -14.03 -7.87
C ASN A 123 14.37 -13.38 -6.75
N GLN A 124 14.25 -12.07 -6.55
CA GLN A 124 14.96 -11.36 -5.47
C GLN A 124 14.36 -11.66 -4.10
N VAL A 125 13.06 -11.87 -4.01
CA VAL A 125 12.33 -12.15 -2.78
C VAL A 125 11.57 -13.45 -2.91
N GLY A 126 11.87 -14.40 -2.04
CA GLY A 126 11.13 -15.65 -1.95
C GLY A 126 11.99 -16.90 -2.19
N ASN A 127 11.57 -17.99 -1.55
CA ASN A 127 12.25 -19.27 -1.59
C ASN A 127 11.92 -20.14 -2.82
N SER A 128 11.06 -19.64 -3.71
CA SER A 128 10.60 -20.40 -4.90
C SER A 128 10.89 -19.58 -6.17
N PRO A 129 11.82 -20.03 -7.01
CA PRO A 129 12.13 -19.34 -8.26
C PRO A 129 10.91 -19.37 -9.19
N VAL A 130 10.48 -18.19 -9.64
CA VAL A 130 9.42 -18.04 -10.63
C VAL A 130 10.03 -18.04 -12.02
N GLU A 131 9.70 -19.04 -12.83
CA GLU A 131 10.15 -19.10 -14.22
C GLU A 131 9.13 -18.40 -15.15
N LEU A 132 9.44 -17.16 -15.54
CA LEU A 132 8.65 -16.41 -16.52
C LEU A 132 8.96 -16.83 -17.98
N LYS A 133 9.83 -17.82 -18.16
CA LYS A 133 10.22 -18.32 -19.48
C LYS A 133 9.11 -19.05 -20.23
N SER A 134 8.14 -19.59 -19.49
CA SER A 134 6.99 -20.33 -20.06
C SER A 134 5.89 -19.39 -20.58
N LEU A 135 5.91 -18.11 -20.23
CA LEU A 135 4.92 -17.13 -20.66
C LEU A 135 5.22 -16.63 -22.07
N SER A 136 4.18 -16.42 -22.86
CA SER A 136 4.29 -15.75 -24.17
C SER A 136 4.68 -14.28 -24.00
N ASP A 137 5.10 -13.64 -25.09
CA ASP A 137 5.45 -12.22 -25.07
C ASP A 137 4.24 -11.32 -24.77
N GLU A 138 3.04 -11.72 -25.22
CA GLU A 138 1.78 -11.01 -24.92
C GLU A 138 1.44 -11.10 -23.42
N GLU A 139 1.54 -12.29 -22.83
CA GLU A 139 1.28 -12.49 -21.40
C GLU A 139 2.27 -11.73 -20.52
N VAL A 140 3.53 -11.60 -20.93
CA VAL A 140 4.53 -10.79 -20.22
C VAL A 140 4.20 -9.30 -20.29
N LEU A 141 3.72 -8.81 -21.43
CA LEU A 141 3.30 -7.42 -21.57
C LEU A 141 2.03 -7.12 -20.76
N ASP A 142 1.07 -8.05 -20.73
CA ASP A 142 -0.13 -7.94 -19.90
C ASP A 142 0.22 -7.92 -18.40
N LEU A 143 1.14 -8.79 -17.97
CA LEU A 143 1.65 -8.78 -16.61
C LEU A 143 2.33 -7.44 -16.28
N ALA A 144 3.21 -6.94 -17.15
CA ALA A 144 3.87 -5.66 -16.99
C ALA A 144 2.87 -4.50 -16.92
N ASN A 145 1.81 -4.50 -17.74
CA ASN A 145 0.75 -3.51 -17.71
C ASN A 145 0.00 -3.51 -16.36
N ASN A 146 -0.25 -4.68 -15.78
CA ASN A 146 -0.91 -4.81 -14.47
C ASN A 146 -0.01 -4.30 -13.32
N LEU A 147 1.31 -4.31 -13.49
CA LEU A 147 2.28 -3.89 -12.47
C LEU A 147 2.70 -2.43 -12.58
N ARG A 148 2.18 -1.65 -13.53
CA ARG A 148 2.52 -0.22 -13.72
C ARG A 148 2.33 0.62 -12.46
N ASN A 149 1.31 0.32 -11.65
CA ASN A 149 0.97 1.09 -10.46
C ASN A 149 1.71 0.64 -9.19
N GLY A 150 2.53 -0.39 -9.30
CA GLY A 150 3.30 -0.96 -8.20
C GLY A 150 3.22 -2.47 -8.13
N LEU A 151 4.19 -3.07 -7.48
CA LEU A 151 4.28 -4.52 -7.28
C LEU A 151 3.57 -4.91 -5.98
N PRO A 152 2.57 -5.81 -6.00
CA PRO A 152 1.95 -6.30 -4.77
C PRO A 152 2.87 -7.28 -4.05
N PHE A 153 3.14 -7.03 -2.76
CA PHE A 153 3.88 -7.93 -1.88
C PHE A 153 2.95 -8.65 -0.92
N ALA A 154 3.14 -9.95 -0.75
CA ALA A 154 2.52 -10.73 0.30
C ALA A 154 3.55 -11.00 1.41
N THR A 155 3.35 -10.39 2.57
CA THR A 155 4.23 -10.54 3.74
C THR A 155 3.44 -11.14 4.90
N PRO A 156 3.42 -12.48 5.08
CA PRO A 156 2.78 -13.12 6.23
C PRO A 156 3.37 -12.62 7.56
N ALA A 157 2.58 -12.65 8.63
CA ALA A 157 2.94 -12.05 9.91
C ALA A 157 4.23 -12.62 10.54
N PHE A 158 4.56 -13.89 10.28
CA PHE A 158 5.75 -14.55 10.82
C PHE A 158 6.81 -14.94 9.77
N ASP A 159 6.56 -14.60 8.52
CA ASP A 159 7.47 -14.86 7.39
C ASP A 159 7.49 -13.62 6.48
N GLY A 160 7.79 -12.48 7.07
CA GLY A 160 7.88 -11.19 6.39
C GLY A 160 9.23 -10.98 5.71
N ALA A 161 9.31 -9.95 4.87
CA ALA A 161 10.53 -9.57 4.19
C ALA A 161 11.63 -9.14 5.20
N GLN A 162 12.84 -9.62 4.97
CA GLN A 162 14.02 -9.26 5.76
C GLN A 162 14.58 -7.89 5.34
N GLU A 163 15.34 -7.24 6.21
CA GLU A 163 15.92 -5.92 5.94
C GLU A 163 16.78 -5.89 4.67
N ASP A 164 17.58 -6.93 4.46
CA ASP A 164 18.46 -7.04 3.29
C ASP A 164 17.66 -7.22 1.99
N GLU A 165 16.55 -7.94 2.03
CA GLU A 165 15.64 -8.10 0.90
C GLU A 165 14.96 -6.77 0.54
N ILE A 166 14.53 -5.99 1.54
CA ILE A 166 13.96 -4.66 1.34
C ILE A 166 14.97 -3.70 0.71
N LYS A 167 16.22 -3.71 1.18
CA LYS A 167 17.30 -2.90 0.59
C LYS A 167 17.57 -3.29 -0.86
N ALA A 168 17.65 -4.58 -1.16
CA ALA A 168 17.81 -5.07 -2.51
C ALA A 168 16.65 -4.63 -3.43
N MET A 169 15.42 -4.63 -2.93
CA MET A 169 14.26 -4.15 -3.68
C MET A 169 14.28 -2.64 -3.92
N LEU A 170 14.76 -1.84 -2.95
CA LEU A 170 14.98 -0.41 -3.14
C LEU A 170 16.03 -0.15 -4.21
N GLU A 171 17.13 -0.89 -4.22
CA GLU A 171 18.18 -0.80 -5.26
C GLU A 171 17.64 -1.19 -6.64
N LEU A 172 16.85 -2.26 -6.74
CA LEU A 172 16.17 -2.64 -7.98
C LEU A 172 15.19 -1.55 -8.48
N ALA A 173 14.55 -0.84 -7.56
CA ALA A 173 13.71 0.31 -7.90
C ALA A 173 14.52 1.54 -8.35
N GLY A 174 15.83 1.55 -8.11
CA GLY A 174 16.70 2.73 -8.33
C GLY A 174 16.58 3.78 -7.24
N LEU A 175 16.11 3.38 -6.04
CA LEU A 175 15.91 4.25 -4.88
C LEU A 175 17.06 4.11 -3.89
N PRO A 176 17.28 5.12 -3.02
CA PRO A 176 18.29 5.04 -1.97
C PRO A 176 18.03 3.86 -1.01
N SER A 177 19.07 3.06 -0.75
CA SER A 177 18.98 1.90 0.18
C SER A 177 18.70 2.30 1.63
N SER A 178 18.88 3.59 1.98
CA SER A 178 18.52 4.15 3.28
C SER A 178 17.02 4.30 3.50
N GLY A 179 16.20 4.25 2.44
CA GLY A 179 14.76 4.51 2.50
C GLY A 179 14.41 5.97 2.84
N GLN A 180 15.34 6.89 2.64
CA GLN A 180 15.18 8.32 2.92
C GLN A 180 15.35 9.16 1.67
N ALA A 181 14.53 10.21 1.57
CA ALA A 181 14.59 11.17 0.48
C ALA A 181 14.75 12.60 1.01
N THR A 182 15.29 13.48 0.17
CA THR A 182 15.28 14.91 0.44
C THR A 182 13.90 15.45 0.11
N LEU A 183 13.24 16.06 1.07
CA LEU A 183 11.97 16.74 0.88
C LEU A 183 12.15 18.24 0.99
N TYR A 184 11.23 18.96 0.39
CA TYR A 184 11.15 20.42 0.39
C TYR A 184 9.90 20.88 1.13
N ASP A 185 10.00 21.97 1.88
CA ASP A 185 8.86 22.56 2.55
C ASP A 185 7.93 23.25 1.55
N GLY A 186 6.66 22.86 1.51
CA GLY A 186 5.68 23.46 0.59
C GLY A 186 5.45 24.95 0.78
N ARG A 187 5.73 25.50 1.96
CA ARG A 187 5.53 26.92 2.26
C ARG A 187 6.70 27.80 1.88
N THR A 188 7.94 27.33 2.13
CA THR A 188 9.16 28.10 1.90
C THR A 188 9.87 27.70 0.63
N GLY A 189 9.69 26.48 0.17
CA GLY A 189 10.44 25.89 -0.93
C GLY A 189 11.85 25.44 -0.55
N ASP A 190 12.24 25.57 0.72
CA ASP A 190 13.56 25.18 1.19
C ASP A 190 13.64 23.66 1.42
N ALA A 191 14.79 23.07 1.13
CA ALA A 191 15.04 21.68 1.46
C ALA A 191 15.13 21.47 2.97
N PHE A 192 14.62 20.34 3.48
CA PHE A 192 14.83 19.98 4.87
C PHE A 192 16.30 19.72 5.17
N ASP A 193 16.75 20.08 6.37
CA ASP A 193 18.14 19.94 6.83
C ASP A 193 18.64 18.49 6.79
N ARG A 194 17.76 17.52 6.85
CA ARG A 194 18.09 16.09 6.84
C ARG A 194 17.13 15.31 5.95
N PRO A 195 17.62 14.23 5.32
CA PRO A 195 16.77 13.30 4.61
C PRO A 195 15.67 12.73 5.51
N VAL A 196 14.49 12.54 4.97
CA VAL A 196 13.28 12.09 5.68
C VAL A 196 12.89 10.70 5.17
N THR A 197 12.43 9.84 6.07
CA THR A 197 11.83 8.55 5.68
C THR A 197 10.50 8.80 4.98
N VAL A 198 10.41 8.39 3.73
CA VAL A 198 9.26 8.56 2.85
C VAL A 198 8.92 7.23 2.20
N GLY A 199 7.65 6.99 1.92
CA GLY A 199 7.19 5.81 1.20
C GLY A 199 5.69 5.63 1.32
N TYR A 200 5.22 4.45 1.01
CA TYR A 200 3.80 4.11 0.97
C TYR A 200 3.43 3.16 2.10
N MET A 201 2.34 3.47 2.79
CA MET A 201 1.84 2.70 3.92
C MET A 201 0.32 2.51 3.77
N TYR A 202 -0.18 1.37 4.24
CA TYR A 202 -1.62 1.14 4.34
C TYR A 202 -2.17 1.79 5.62
N ILE A 203 -3.15 2.67 5.45
CA ILE A 203 -3.80 3.37 6.56
C ILE A 203 -5.30 3.13 6.50
N CYS A 204 -5.90 2.84 7.66
CA CYS A 204 -7.31 2.63 7.87
C CYS A 204 -7.92 3.76 8.67
N LEU A 205 -9.13 4.17 8.32
CA LEU A 205 -9.90 5.17 9.05
C LEU A 205 -10.90 4.48 9.98
N LEU A 206 -10.84 4.77 11.27
CA LEU A 206 -11.66 4.16 12.30
C LEU A 206 -12.92 5.00 12.54
N TYR A 207 -14.09 4.46 12.19
CA TYR A 207 -15.37 5.18 12.26
C TYR A 207 -16.25 4.83 13.45
N THR A 208 -15.88 3.84 14.27
CA THR A 208 -16.69 3.41 15.40
C THR A 208 -16.44 4.27 16.63
N SER A 209 -17.45 4.44 17.47
CA SER A 209 -17.35 5.17 18.74
C SER A 209 -16.33 4.54 19.70
N ASP A 210 -15.99 3.27 19.51
CA ASP A 210 -15.07 2.48 20.33
C ASP A 210 -13.73 2.22 19.65
N ALA A 211 -13.35 3.08 18.71
CA ALA A 211 -12.08 2.99 17.98
C ALA A 211 -10.82 2.97 18.89
N ALA A 212 -10.98 3.19 20.20
CA ALA A 212 -9.90 3.07 21.17
C ALA A 212 -9.55 1.62 21.51
N ASP A 213 -10.51 0.72 21.43
CA ASP A 213 -10.41 -0.67 21.89
C ASP A 213 -10.29 -1.69 20.74
N GLU A 214 -10.51 -1.28 19.49
CA GLU A 214 -10.36 -2.16 18.33
C GLU A 214 -8.88 -2.43 18.02
N HIS A 215 -8.50 -3.67 18.10
CA HIS A 215 -7.20 -4.20 17.72
C HIS A 215 -7.18 -4.43 16.20
N GLY A 216 -6.72 -3.45 15.46
CA GLY A 216 -6.24 -3.60 14.10
C GLY A 216 -7.33 -3.70 13.02
N CYS A 217 -7.01 -3.11 11.90
CA CYS A 217 -7.66 -3.36 10.60
C CYS A 217 -7.18 -4.69 10.03
#